data_4682a53a832e1535f455a3457a33a19e
#
_entry.id   4682a53a832e1535f455a3457a33a19e
#
_cell.length_a   1.000
_cell.length_b   1.000
_cell.length_c   1.000
_cell.angle_alpha   90.00
_cell.angle_beta   90.00
_cell.angle_gamma   90.00
#
_symmetry.space_group_name_H-M   'P 1'
#
loop_
_entity.id
_entity.type
_entity.pdbx_description
1 polymer ?
#
loop_
_entity_poly.entity_id
_entity_poly.type
_entity_poly.pdbx_seq_one_letter_code
_entity_poly.pdbx_strand_id
1 'polypeptide(L)'
;MRTTEAVGAAVDAGSFEDPELVERWDVVFAELYLDAHDADAAGDTAKVPRPWRLAFDAPPELPALRHVLLGINAHVNYDLPQAMLAVISPDDFNDPILIERRRRDHERIDTVLAGRVKAEDEQGRSEQTRLDRLLGPLNRLSSKRFLKEARQKVWHNVEELHVARLEGDDAYRARLAELEVLSAARIADLLAPGQVLLRLAVAGFGVVLPPP
;
A
#
# COMPACT_ATOMS: atom_id res chain seq x y z
N MET A 1 13.48 2.06 1.80
CA MET A 1 14.77 1.36 1.72
C MET A 1 14.73 -0.04 2.33
N ARG A 2 14.54 -0.22 3.63
CA ARG A 2 14.56 -1.56 4.25
C ARG A 2 13.47 -2.54 3.79
N THR A 3 12.30 -2.09 3.37
CA THR A 3 11.20 -2.95 2.88
C THR A 3 11.54 -3.52 1.51
N THR A 4 12.02 -2.69 0.60
CA THR A 4 12.50 -3.08 -0.72
C THR A 4 13.66 -4.09 -0.65
N GLU A 5 14.60 -3.91 0.31
CA GLU A 5 15.67 -4.88 0.58
C GLU A 5 15.12 -6.26 1.00
N ALA A 6 14.03 -6.29 1.78
CA ALA A 6 13.42 -7.55 2.21
C ALA A 6 12.68 -8.26 1.08
N VAL A 7 12.03 -7.51 0.21
CA VAL A 7 11.39 -8.05 -0.99
C VAL A 7 12.45 -8.56 -1.95
N GLY A 8 13.52 -7.81 -2.22
CA GLY A 8 14.66 -8.25 -3.03
C GLY A 8 15.30 -9.54 -2.51
N ALA A 9 15.57 -9.63 -1.21
CA ALA A 9 16.10 -10.86 -0.60
C ALA A 9 15.15 -12.06 -0.73
N ALA A 10 13.83 -11.84 -0.70
CA ALA A 10 12.84 -12.89 -0.89
C ALA A 10 12.73 -13.30 -2.37
N VAL A 11 12.93 -12.37 -3.30
CA VAL A 11 13.09 -12.66 -4.74
C VAL A 11 14.30 -13.57 -4.97
N ASP A 12 15.48 -13.19 -4.45
CA ASP A 12 16.72 -13.95 -4.54
C ASP A 12 16.58 -15.36 -3.93
N ALA A 13 15.78 -15.47 -2.87
CA ALA A 13 15.50 -16.77 -2.20
C ALA A 13 14.45 -17.62 -2.93
N GLY A 14 13.91 -17.18 -4.08
CA GLY A 14 12.90 -17.92 -4.85
C GLY A 14 11.54 -18.02 -4.15
N SER A 15 11.19 -17.04 -3.33
CA SER A 15 9.92 -17.05 -2.56
C SER A 15 8.68 -16.76 -3.41
N PHE A 16 8.84 -16.29 -4.64
CA PHE A 16 7.76 -15.91 -5.54
C PHE A 16 7.66 -16.88 -6.73
N GLU A 17 6.47 -16.99 -7.30
CA GLU A 17 6.22 -17.78 -8.50
C GLU A 17 6.68 -17.06 -9.77
N ASP A 18 6.64 -15.70 -9.74
CA ASP A 18 7.16 -14.84 -10.80
C ASP A 18 8.00 -13.71 -10.20
N PRO A 19 9.27 -13.98 -9.91
CA PRO A 19 10.16 -13.01 -9.30
C PRO A 19 10.38 -11.77 -10.17
N GLU A 20 10.47 -11.92 -11.49
CA GLU A 20 10.66 -10.79 -12.42
C GLU A 20 9.46 -9.83 -12.42
N LEU A 21 8.23 -10.34 -12.28
CA LEU A 21 7.05 -9.50 -12.15
C LEU A 21 7.07 -8.75 -10.82
N VAL A 22 7.45 -9.43 -9.73
CA VAL A 22 7.52 -8.82 -8.40
C VAL A 22 8.54 -7.69 -8.37
N GLU A 23 9.72 -7.87 -8.99
CA GLU A 23 10.73 -6.82 -9.12
C GLU A 23 10.20 -5.61 -9.91
N ARG A 24 9.57 -5.84 -11.06
CA ARG A 24 9.01 -4.75 -11.87
C ARG A 24 7.97 -3.95 -11.12
N TRP A 25 7.07 -4.63 -10.44
CA TRP A 25 6.04 -3.94 -9.66
C TRP A 25 6.63 -3.17 -8.47
N ASP A 26 7.66 -3.72 -7.75
CA ASP A 26 8.32 -3.03 -6.64
C ASP A 26 9.01 -1.74 -7.11
N VAL A 27 9.61 -1.76 -8.30
CA VAL A 27 10.19 -0.57 -8.95
C VAL A 27 9.10 0.47 -9.22
N VAL A 28 8.03 0.12 -9.95
CA VAL A 28 6.94 1.06 -10.26
C VAL A 28 6.28 1.59 -8.98
N PHE A 29 6.12 0.74 -7.97
CA PHE A 29 5.56 1.11 -6.69
C PHE A 29 6.43 2.15 -5.97
N ALA A 30 7.76 1.99 -5.99
CA ALA A 30 8.69 2.96 -5.44
C ALA A 30 8.70 4.28 -6.25
N GLU A 31 8.65 4.21 -7.59
CA GLU A 31 8.63 5.38 -8.47
C GLU A 31 7.42 6.26 -8.22
N LEU A 32 6.22 5.71 -8.06
CA LEU A 32 5.01 6.48 -7.74
C LEU A 32 5.17 7.34 -6.47
N TYR A 33 5.80 6.80 -5.43
CA TYR A 33 6.11 7.57 -4.24
C TYR A 33 7.17 8.65 -4.51
N LEU A 34 8.25 8.31 -5.21
CA LEU A 34 9.35 9.24 -5.50
C LEU A 34 8.86 10.41 -6.35
N ASP A 35 8.03 10.15 -7.36
CA ASP A 35 7.42 11.17 -8.21
C ASP A 35 6.55 12.13 -7.40
N ALA A 36 5.72 11.59 -6.50
CA ALA A 36 4.90 12.41 -5.60
C ALA A 36 5.76 13.28 -4.65
N HIS A 37 6.81 12.68 -4.07
CA HIS A 37 7.74 13.36 -3.17
C HIS A 37 8.53 14.48 -3.88
N ASP A 38 9.05 14.19 -5.07
CA ASP A 38 9.85 15.16 -5.84
C ASP A 38 8.97 16.31 -6.35
N ALA A 39 7.73 16.03 -6.75
CA ALA A 39 6.76 17.06 -7.10
C ALA A 39 6.43 17.97 -5.90
N ASP A 40 6.24 17.39 -4.71
CA ASP A 40 6.02 18.16 -3.47
C ASP A 40 7.23 19.02 -3.11
N ALA A 41 8.43 18.46 -3.15
CA ALA A 41 9.68 19.18 -2.89
C ALA A 41 9.93 20.33 -3.88
N ALA A 42 9.46 20.18 -5.13
CA ALA A 42 9.51 21.21 -6.15
C ALA A 42 8.39 22.26 -6.03
N GLY A 43 7.42 22.07 -5.13
CA GLY A 43 6.25 22.93 -4.99
C GLY A 43 5.22 22.77 -6.12
N ASP A 44 5.32 21.73 -6.95
CA ASP A 44 4.35 21.41 -8.01
C ASP A 44 3.17 20.61 -7.47
N THR A 45 2.35 21.29 -6.65
CA THR A 45 1.21 20.67 -5.97
C THR A 45 0.16 20.08 -6.91
N ALA A 46 0.15 20.49 -8.17
CA ALA A 46 -0.75 19.94 -9.18
C ALA A 46 -0.41 18.51 -9.57
N LYS A 47 0.85 18.12 -9.45
CA LYS A 47 1.33 16.76 -9.73
C LYS A 47 1.32 15.83 -8.51
N VAL A 48 1.16 16.38 -7.30
CA VAL A 48 1.09 15.55 -6.09
C VAL A 48 -0.31 14.97 -5.94
N PRO A 49 -0.49 13.63 -5.95
CA PRO A 49 -1.78 13.01 -5.70
C PRO A 49 -2.35 13.43 -4.34
N ARG A 50 -3.67 13.61 -4.27
CA ARG A 50 -4.35 14.11 -3.07
C ARG A 50 -4.05 13.32 -1.78
N PRO A 51 -3.97 11.98 -1.79
CA PRO A 51 -3.55 11.21 -0.60
C PRO A 51 -2.16 11.62 -0.11
N TRP A 52 -1.21 11.81 -1.02
CA TRP A 52 0.15 12.22 -0.69
C TRP A 52 0.22 13.66 -0.19
N ARG A 53 -0.51 14.60 -0.81
CA ARG A 53 -0.58 15.98 -0.29
C ARG A 53 -1.05 16.00 1.16
N LEU A 54 -2.12 15.29 1.49
CA LEU A 54 -2.62 15.21 2.85
C LEU A 54 -1.61 14.56 3.82
N ALA A 55 -0.83 13.62 3.35
CA ALA A 55 0.20 12.96 4.16
C ALA A 55 1.43 13.87 4.37
N PHE A 56 1.87 14.61 3.34
CA PHE A 56 3.02 15.52 3.40
C PHE A 56 2.68 16.80 4.17
N ASP A 57 1.48 17.34 4.00
CA ASP A 57 0.98 18.53 4.71
C ASP A 57 0.56 18.25 6.15
N ALA A 58 0.71 17.00 6.63
CA ALA A 58 0.31 16.64 7.98
C ALA A 58 1.07 17.46 9.04
N PRO A 59 0.40 17.96 10.09
CA PRO A 59 1.03 18.80 11.12
C PRO A 59 2.28 18.13 11.71
N PRO A 60 3.42 18.82 11.76
CA PRO A 60 4.69 18.24 12.23
C PRO A 60 4.67 17.79 13.69
N GLU A 61 3.72 18.31 14.48
CA GLU A 61 3.51 17.96 15.89
C GLU A 61 2.84 16.59 16.08
N LEU A 62 2.33 15.99 15.02
CA LEU A 62 1.75 14.66 15.11
C LEU A 62 2.80 13.62 15.52
N PRO A 63 2.42 12.63 16.32
CA PRO A 63 3.31 11.53 16.64
C PRO A 63 3.90 10.87 15.38
N ALA A 64 5.19 10.51 15.41
CA ALA A 64 5.87 9.87 14.29
C ALA A 64 5.11 8.66 13.72
N LEU A 65 4.50 7.84 14.59
CA LEU A 65 3.64 6.73 14.17
C LEU A 65 2.49 7.19 13.27
N ARG A 66 1.89 8.35 13.55
CA ARG A 66 0.78 8.86 12.73
C ARG A 66 1.26 9.23 11.34
N HIS A 67 2.40 9.91 11.20
CA HIS A 67 3.01 10.18 9.89
C HIS A 67 3.28 8.89 9.10
N VAL A 68 3.84 7.87 9.75
CA VAL A 68 4.05 6.56 9.12
C VAL A 68 2.74 5.94 8.63
N LEU A 69 1.68 6.00 9.44
CA LEU A 69 0.36 5.47 9.07
C LEU A 69 -0.27 6.22 7.88
N LEU A 70 -0.10 7.55 7.81
CA LEU A 70 -0.58 8.34 6.68
C LEU A 70 0.15 7.94 5.40
N GLY A 71 1.49 7.88 5.43
CA GLY A 71 2.30 7.47 4.28
C GLY A 71 2.00 6.05 3.81
N ILE A 72 1.90 5.08 4.74
CA ILE A 72 1.54 3.71 4.38
C ILE A 72 0.12 3.65 3.75
N ASN A 73 -0.85 4.44 4.28
CA ASN A 73 -2.19 4.47 3.69
C ASN A 73 -2.19 5.06 2.29
N ALA A 74 -1.48 6.17 2.03
CA ALA A 74 -1.35 6.73 0.68
C ALA A 74 -0.74 5.69 -0.26
N HIS A 75 0.39 5.11 0.12
CA HIS A 75 1.15 4.17 -0.70
C HIS A 75 0.37 2.89 -1.00
N VAL A 76 -0.19 2.22 0.02
CA VAL A 76 -0.88 0.94 -0.16
C VAL A 76 -2.26 1.09 -0.82
N ASN A 77 -3.03 2.13 -0.47
CA ASN A 77 -4.39 2.26 -0.97
C ASN A 77 -4.48 2.92 -2.36
N TYR A 78 -3.53 3.80 -2.69
CA TYR A 78 -3.56 4.54 -3.95
C TYR A 78 -2.49 4.07 -4.94
N ASP A 79 -1.22 3.97 -4.53
CA ASP A 79 -0.14 3.65 -5.47
C ASP A 79 -0.08 2.15 -5.80
N LEU A 80 -0.27 1.26 -4.82
CA LEU A 80 -0.09 -0.17 -5.04
C LEU A 80 -1.04 -0.76 -6.10
N PRO A 81 -2.35 -0.43 -6.15
CA PRO A 81 -3.21 -0.89 -7.25
C PRO A 81 -2.73 -0.43 -8.62
N GLN A 82 -2.22 0.80 -8.73
CA GLN A 82 -1.68 1.35 -9.97
C GLN A 82 -0.39 0.64 -10.39
N ALA A 83 0.55 0.44 -9.45
CA ALA A 83 1.80 -0.25 -9.71
C ALA A 83 1.57 -1.68 -10.20
N MET A 84 0.63 -2.40 -9.59
CA MET A 84 0.26 -3.75 -10.02
C MET A 84 -0.35 -3.73 -11.41
N LEU A 85 -1.28 -2.82 -11.69
CA LEU A 85 -1.93 -2.72 -13.00
C LEU A 85 -0.96 -2.28 -14.10
N ALA A 86 0.10 -1.55 -13.77
CA ALA A 86 1.14 -1.16 -14.73
C ALA A 86 1.96 -2.35 -15.24
N VAL A 87 2.13 -3.40 -14.41
CA VAL A 87 2.95 -4.57 -14.76
C VAL A 87 2.14 -5.81 -15.13
N ILE A 88 0.87 -5.91 -14.72
CA ILE A 88 -0.04 -6.97 -15.11
C ILE A 88 -0.73 -6.57 -16.40
N SER A 89 -0.45 -7.30 -17.47
CA SER A 89 -1.02 -7.00 -18.79
C SER A 89 -2.53 -7.32 -18.85
N PRO A 90 -3.28 -6.72 -19.79
CA PRO A 90 -4.66 -7.11 -20.02
C PRO A 90 -4.83 -8.60 -20.35
N ASP A 91 -3.87 -9.19 -21.03
CA ASP A 91 -3.91 -10.61 -21.41
C ASP A 91 -3.73 -11.53 -20.20
N ASP A 92 -2.96 -11.11 -19.19
CA ASP A 92 -2.81 -11.87 -17.94
C ASP A 92 -4.17 -12.09 -17.24
N PHE A 93 -5.08 -11.12 -17.33
CA PHE A 93 -6.44 -11.23 -16.74
C PHE A 93 -7.34 -12.21 -17.50
N ASN A 94 -7.03 -12.52 -18.77
CA ASN A 94 -7.78 -13.51 -19.56
C ASN A 94 -7.33 -14.95 -19.27
N ASP A 95 -6.21 -15.16 -18.59
CA ASP A 95 -5.71 -16.47 -18.16
C ASP A 95 -5.98 -16.69 -16.66
N PRO A 96 -6.98 -17.53 -16.28
CA PRO A 96 -7.31 -17.77 -14.88
C PRO A 96 -6.17 -18.35 -14.06
N ILE A 97 -5.25 -19.11 -14.68
CA ILE A 97 -4.11 -19.70 -13.97
C ILE A 97 -3.06 -18.63 -13.71
N LEU A 98 -2.80 -17.79 -14.70
CA LEU A 98 -1.80 -16.76 -14.63
C LEU A 98 -2.21 -15.66 -13.64
N ILE A 99 -3.45 -15.17 -13.73
CA ILE A 99 -3.93 -14.12 -12.83
C ILE A 99 -3.98 -14.59 -11.37
N GLU A 100 -4.35 -15.85 -11.12
CA GLU A 100 -4.32 -16.43 -9.78
C GLU A 100 -2.87 -16.56 -9.25
N ARG A 101 -1.89 -16.82 -10.12
CA ARG A 101 -0.47 -16.80 -9.78
C ARG A 101 -0.01 -15.40 -9.36
N ARG A 102 -0.42 -14.34 -10.10
CA ARG A 102 -0.17 -12.93 -9.75
C ARG A 102 -0.73 -12.59 -8.37
N ARG A 103 -1.99 -13.02 -8.12
CA ARG A 103 -2.65 -12.81 -6.83
C ARG A 103 -1.90 -13.49 -5.69
N ARG A 104 -1.45 -14.73 -5.88
CA ARG A 104 -0.66 -15.44 -4.85
C ARG A 104 0.66 -14.75 -4.54
N ASP A 105 1.38 -14.25 -5.53
CA ASP A 105 2.63 -13.51 -5.31
C ASP A 105 2.36 -12.19 -4.57
N HIS A 106 1.29 -11.49 -4.90
CA HIS A 106 0.85 -10.32 -4.14
C HIS A 106 0.55 -10.66 -2.67
N GLU A 107 -0.13 -11.76 -2.39
CA GLU A 107 -0.42 -12.20 -1.01
C GLU A 107 0.85 -12.65 -0.26
N ARG A 108 1.85 -13.19 -0.93
CA ARG A 108 3.13 -13.65 -0.32
C ARG A 108 3.97 -12.53 0.25
N ILE A 109 3.87 -11.32 -0.26
CA ILE A 109 4.60 -10.17 0.28
C ILE A 109 4.30 -9.95 1.76
N ASP A 110 3.06 -10.21 2.20
CA ASP A 110 2.71 -10.11 3.62
C ASP A 110 3.53 -11.03 4.50
N THR A 111 3.84 -12.23 4.00
CA THR A 111 4.67 -13.21 4.72
C THR A 111 6.10 -12.72 4.82
N VAL A 112 6.63 -12.11 3.76
CA VAL A 112 7.97 -11.51 3.72
C VAL A 112 8.07 -10.36 4.72
N LEU A 113 7.10 -9.44 4.71
CA LEU A 113 7.06 -8.29 5.61
C LEU A 113 6.84 -8.69 7.06
N ALA A 114 5.96 -9.66 7.34
CA ALA A 114 5.71 -10.18 8.69
C ALA A 114 6.93 -10.92 9.26
N GLY A 115 7.65 -11.68 8.43
CA GLY A 115 8.88 -12.36 8.80
C GLY A 115 9.98 -11.38 9.23
N ARG A 116 10.06 -10.24 8.55
CA ARG A 116 11.01 -9.19 8.86
C ARG A 116 10.71 -8.49 10.18
N VAL A 117 9.46 -8.09 10.44
CA VAL A 117 9.06 -7.48 11.71
C VAL A 117 9.46 -8.38 12.87
N LYS A 118 9.27 -9.70 12.72
CA LYS A 118 9.68 -10.67 13.73
C LYS A 118 11.19 -10.76 13.91
N ALA A 119 11.97 -10.73 12.84
CA ALA A 119 13.44 -10.80 12.90
C ALA A 119 14.04 -9.51 13.52
N GLU A 120 13.45 -8.33 13.26
CA GLU A 120 13.86 -7.07 13.89
C GLU A 120 13.53 -7.05 15.39
N ASP A 121 12.39 -7.60 15.81
CA ASP A 121 12.01 -7.78 17.23
C ASP A 121 13.02 -8.69 17.97
N GLU A 122 13.54 -9.71 17.33
CA GLU A 122 14.53 -10.65 17.92
C GLU A 122 15.94 -10.03 18.02
N GLN A 123 16.31 -9.10 17.13
CA GLN A 123 17.64 -8.48 17.08
C GLN A 123 17.73 -7.14 17.85
N GLY A 124 16.63 -6.45 18.11
CA GLY A 124 16.61 -5.04 18.56
C GLY A 124 16.12 -4.84 19.98
N ARG A 125 16.79 -5.41 20.99
CA ARG A 125 16.38 -5.27 22.43
C ARG A 125 16.71 -3.95 23.11
N SER A 126 17.28 -2.92 22.49
CA SER A 126 17.79 -1.79 23.29
C SER A 126 17.28 -0.38 23.01
N GLU A 127 16.74 -0.02 21.84
CA GLU A 127 16.29 1.38 21.58
C GLU A 127 14.90 1.56 20.95
N GLN A 128 14.29 0.52 20.43
CA GLN A 128 12.99 0.55 19.76
C GLN A 128 11.76 0.55 20.70
N THR A 129 11.98 0.58 21.98
CA THR A 129 11.00 0.26 23.05
C THR A 129 9.74 1.13 23.10
N ARG A 130 9.70 2.31 22.46
CA ARG A 130 8.51 3.18 22.48
C ARG A 130 7.60 2.95 21.29
N LEU A 131 8.16 2.80 20.09
CA LEU A 131 7.38 2.53 18.88
C LEU A 131 6.80 1.12 18.92
N ASP A 132 7.58 0.13 19.37
CA ASP A 132 7.16 -1.26 19.51
C ASP A 132 6.11 -1.47 20.60
N ARG A 133 6.16 -0.72 21.71
CA ARG A 133 5.07 -0.70 22.69
C ARG A 133 3.79 -0.07 22.15
N LEU A 134 3.91 0.93 21.28
CA LEU A 134 2.76 1.58 20.66
C LEU A 134 2.16 0.71 19.54
N LEU A 135 3.02 0.01 18.76
CA LEU A 135 2.63 -0.93 17.70
C LEU A 135 2.30 -2.33 18.26
N GLY A 136 2.74 -2.67 19.46
CA GLY A 136 2.52 -3.96 20.10
C GLY A 136 1.05 -4.44 20.11
N PRO A 137 0.06 -3.58 20.40
CA PRO A 137 -1.36 -3.92 20.25
C PRO A 137 -1.77 -4.11 18.77
N LEU A 138 -1.22 -3.31 17.84
CA LEU A 138 -1.44 -3.48 16.40
C LEU A 138 -0.82 -4.80 15.90
N ASN A 139 0.38 -5.13 16.34
CA ASN A 139 1.06 -6.38 15.99
C ASN A 139 0.33 -7.61 16.49
N ARG A 140 -0.32 -7.56 17.65
CA ARG A 140 -1.01 -8.72 18.24
C ARG A 140 -2.44 -8.93 17.73
N LEU A 141 -3.17 -7.85 17.45
CA LEU A 141 -4.56 -7.92 16.98
C LEU A 141 -4.70 -7.95 15.46
N SER A 142 -3.68 -7.51 14.74
CA SER A 142 -3.83 -7.15 13.35
C SER A 142 -2.90 -7.84 12.37
N SER A 143 -1.83 -8.52 12.80
CA SER A 143 -0.77 -8.81 11.84
C SER A 143 -1.23 -9.63 10.62
N LYS A 144 -1.92 -10.75 10.79
CA LYS A 144 -2.30 -11.59 9.65
C LYS A 144 -3.67 -11.25 9.03
N ARG A 145 -4.68 -11.01 9.86
CA ARG A 145 -6.05 -10.77 9.35
C ARG A 145 -6.18 -9.40 8.71
N PHE A 146 -5.58 -8.41 9.32
CA PHE A 146 -5.61 -7.02 8.87
C PHE A 146 -4.82 -6.82 7.56
N LEU A 147 -3.61 -7.39 7.48
CA LEU A 147 -2.82 -7.38 6.25
C LEU A 147 -3.55 -8.13 5.13
N LYS A 148 -4.08 -9.31 5.42
CA LYS A 148 -4.87 -10.07 4.45
C LYS A 148 -6.08 -9.29 3.94
N GLU A 149 -6.83 -8.62 4.83
CA GLU A 149 -7.97 -7.78 4.43
C GLU A 149 -7.52 -6.60 3.55
N ALA A 150 -6.44 -5.92 3.94
CA ALA A 150 -5.88 -4.82 3.14
C ALA A 150 -5.46 -5.30 1.74
N ARG A 151 -4.82 -6.47 1.63
CA ARG A 151 -4.42 -7.07 0.36
C ARG A 151 -5.60 -7.46 -0.52
N GLN A 152 -6.64 -8.03 0.05
CA GLN A 152 -7.86 -8.36 -0.68
C GLN A 152 -8.51 -7.09 -1.26
N LYS A 153 -8.53 -5.99 -0.52
CA LYS A 153 -9.05 -4.70 -0.99
C LYS A 153 -8.19 -4.11 -2.11
N VAL A 154 -6.87 -4.18 -1.97
CA VAL A 154 -5.95 -3.76 -3.05
C VAL A 154 -6.20 -4.57 -4.32
N TRP A 155 -6.29 -5.90 -4.20
CA TRP A 155 -6.55 -6.76 -5.35
C TRP A 155 -7.89 -6.44 -6.02
N HIS A 156 -8.95 -6.26 -5.24
CA HIS A 156 -10.25 -5.81 -5.76
C HIS A 156 -10.12 -4.49 -6.54
N ASN A 157 -9.41 -3.50 -6.00
CA ASN A 157 -9.20 -2.23 -6.69
C ASN A 157 -8.39 -2.41 -8.00
N VAL A 158 -7.45 -3.35 -8.06
CA VAL A 158 -6.74 -3.71 -9.31
C VAL A 158 -7.73 -4.25 -10.34
N GLU A 159 -8.64 -5.15 -9.96
CA GLU A 159 -9.66 -5.72 -10.84
C GLU A 159 -10.61 -4.63 -11.35
N GLU A 160 -11.08 -3.73 -10.49
CA GLU A 160 -11.95 -2.61 -10.86
C GLU A 160 -11.26 -1.63 -11.83
N LEU A 161 -10.01 -1.28 -11.58
CA LEU A 161 -9.21 -0.45 -12.47
C LEU A 161 -8.93 -1.16 -13.80
N HIS A 162 -8.76 -2.49 -13.78
CA HIS A 162 -8.60 -3.27 -15.01
C HIS A 162 -9.86 -3.22 -15.87
N VAL A 163 -11.05 -3.41 -15.28
CA VAL A 163 -12.33 -3.30 -16.01
C VAL A 163 -12.44 -1.92 -16.65
N ALA A 164 -12.22 -0.86 -15.88
CA ALA A 164 -12.26 0.51 -16.42
C ALA A 164 -11.21 0.75 -17.52
N ARG A 165 -10.01 0.15 -17.43
CA ARG A 165 -8.98 0.21 -18.47
C ARG A 165 -9.47 -0.40 -19.79
N LEU A 166 -10.26 -1.47 -19.75
CA LEU A 166 -10.84 -2.10 -20.94
C LEU A 166 -11.94 -1.25 -21.58
N GLU A 167 -12.64 -0.42 -20.80
CA GLU A 167 -13.65 0.52 -21.30
C GLU A 167 -13.04 1.77 -21.97
N GLY A 168 -11.76 2.05 -21.68
CA GLY A 168 -10.99 3.14 -22.29
C GLY A 168 -10.42 4.13 -21.29
N ASP A 169 -9.60 5.05 -21.82
CA ASP A 169 -8.81 5.99 -20.99
C ASP A 169 -9.66 6.90 -20.11
N ASP A 170 -10.83 7.34 -20.58
CA ASP A 170 -11.72 8.22 -19.81
C ASP A 170 -12.32 7.46 -18.62
N ALA A 171 -12.76 6.22 -18.82
CA ALA A 171 -13.28 5.36 -17.77
C ALA A 171 -12.18 5.05 -16.74
N TYR A 172 -10.99 4.71 -17.20
CA TYR A 172 -9.85 4.46 -16.32
C TYR A 172 -9.52 5.69 -15.47
N ARG A 173 -9.42 6.89 -16.08
CA ARG A 173 -9.14 8.13 -15.35
C ARG A 173 -10.22 8.47 -14.33
N ALA A 174 -11.48 8.27 -14.68
CA ALA A 174 -12.60 8.49 -13.75
C ALA A 174 -12.50 7.54 -12.55
N ARG A 175 -12.24 6.26 -12.79
CA ARG A 175 -12.14 5.25 -11.75
C ARG A 175 -10.93 5.45 -10.84
N LEU A 176 -9.80 5.87 -11.42
CA LEU A 176 -8.61 6.24 -10.66
C LEU A 176 -8.86 7.48 -9.77
N ALA A 177 -9.60 8.47 -10.27
CA ALA A 177 -9.99 9.64 -9.49
C ALA A 177 -10.90 9.27 -8.30
N GLU A 178 -11.80 8.29 -8.45
CA GLU A 178 -12.58 7.75 -7.34
C GLU A 178 -11.68 7.10 -6.28
N LEU A 179 -10.71 6.27 -6.69
CA LEU A 179 -9.74 5.68 -5.79
C LEU A 179 -8.92 6.73 -5.05
N GLU A 180 -8.53 7.80 -5.74
CA GLU A 180 -7.83 8.94 -5.16
C GLU A 180 -8.66 9.60 -4.06
N VAL A 181 -9.95 9.87 -4.33
CA VAL A 181 -10.88 10.47 -3.35
C VAL A 181 -11.06 9.58 -2.12
N LEU A 182 -11.26 8.28 -2.32
CA LEU A 182 -11.43 7.32 -1.21
C LEU A 182 -10.16 7.22 -0.36
N SER A 183 -9.00 7.16 -1.00
CA SER A 183 -7.71 7.11 -0.31
C SER A 183 -7.44 8.41 0.46
N ALA A 184 -7.74 9.57 -0.14
CA ALA A 184 -7.64 10.86 0.52
C ALA A 184 -8.61 11.00 1.71
N ALA A 185 -9.84 10.52 1.58
CA ALA A 185 -10.82 10.50 2.68
C ALA A 185 -10.33 9.63 3.85
N ARG A 186 -9.66 8.51 3.55
CA ARG A 186 -9.04 7.67 4.57
C ARG A 186 -7.91 8.37 5.30
N ILE A 187 -7.04 9.10 4.58
CA ILE A 187 -5.99 9.92 5.19
C ILE A 187 -6.61 11.01 6.07
N ALA A 188 -7.65 11.71 5.60
CA ALA A 188 -8.35 12.73 6.39
C ALA A 188 -8.96 12.17 7.68
N ASP A 189 -9.53 10.96 7.62
CA ASP A 189 -10.01 10.26 8.84
C ASP A 189 -8.86 9.96 9.82
N LEU A 190 -7.69 9.55 9.34
CA LEU A 190 -6.52 9.33 10.17
C LEU A 190 -5.92 10.62 10.76
N LEU A 191 -6.10 11.75 10.09
CA LEU A 191 -5.70 13.08 10.56
C LEU A 191 -6.64 13.62 11.64
N ALA A 192 -7.90 13.21 11.64
CA ALA A 192 -8.89 13.70 12.58
C ALA A 192 -8.50 13.42 14.06
N PRO A 193 -8.84 14.31 15.01
CA PRO A 193 -8.53 14.12 16.42
C PRO A 193 -9.11 12.82 17.00
N GLY A 194 -8.44 12.22 17.98
CA GLY A 194 -8.92 11.06 18.72
C GLY A 194 -8.08 9.79 18.54
N GLN A 195 -8.68 8.64 18.86
CA GLN A 195 -7.97 7.35 18.91
C GLN A 195 -7.84 6.71 17.54
N VAL A 196 -6.77 7.06 16.80
CA VAL A 196 -6.46 6.54 15.46
C VAL A 196 -6.48 5.00 15.41
N LEU A 197 -5.89 4.35 16.39
CA LEU A 197 -5.82 2.89 16.43
C LEU A 197 -7.20 2.24 16.55
N LEU A 198 -8.11 2.86 17.30
CA LEU A 198 -9.50 2.38 17.40
C LEU A 198 -10.23 2.54 16.05
N ARG A 199 -10.05 3.67 15.35
CA ARG A 199 -10.63 3.87 14.02
C ARG A 199 -10.11 2.84 13.01
N LEU A 200 -8.81 2.56 13.01
CA LEU A 200 -8.23 1.51 12.18
C LEU A 200 -8.81 0.13 12.53
N ALA A 201 -9.00 -0.17 13.81
CA ALA A 201 -9.58 -1.44 14.24
C ALA A 201 -11.05 -1.60 13.80
N VAL A 202 -11.83 -0.51 13.76
CA VAL A 202 -13.25 -0.52 13.38
C VAL A 202 -13.43 -0.47 11.86
N ALA A 203 -12.75 0.44 11.18
CA ALA A 203 -12.96 0.69 9.75
C ALA A 203 -11.99 -0.07 8.81
N GLY A 204 -11.01 -0.77 9.39
CA GLY A 204 -9.95 -1.44 8.64
C GLY A 204 -8.91 -0.48 8.07
N PHE A 205 -7.94 -0.98 7.32
CA PHE A 205 -6.85 -0.19 6.75
C PHE A 205 -7.14 0.24 5.30
N GLY A 206 -7.65 -0.68 4.50
CA GLY A 206 -7.82 -0.50 3.07
C GLY A 206 -9.10 0.24 2.69
N VAL A 207 -9.09 0.85 1.51
CA VAL A 207 -10.26 1.38 0.82
C VAL A 207 -10.70 0.42 -0.30
N VAL A 208 -11.98 0.48 -0.67
CA VAL A 208 -12.56 -0.37 -1.72
C VAL A 208 -13.32 0.53 -2.67
N LEU A 209 -13.03 0.42 -3.96
CA LEU A 209 -13.84 1.00 -5.00
C LEU A 209 -15.24 0.36 -4.98
N PRO A 210 -16.32 1.15 -4.94
CA PRO A 210 -17.68 0.61 -5.04
C PRO A 210 -17.88 -0.01 -6.44
N PRO A 211 -18.86 -0.88 -6.62
CA PRO A 211 -19.28 -1.30 -7.96
C PRO A 211 -19.59 -0.09 -8.85
N PRO A 212 -19.39 -0.18 -10.16
CA PRO A 212 -19.72 0.88 -11.11
C PRO A 212 -21.21 1.18 -11.19
#